data_5c210ebcf94ed193eb8d7c02809a3141
#
_entry.id   5c210ebcf94ed193eb8d7c02809a3141
#
_cell.length_a   1.000
_cell.length_b   1.000
_cell.length_c   1.000
_cell.angle_alpha   90.00
_cell.angle_beta   90.00
_cell.angle_gamma   90.00
#
_symmetry.space_group_name_H-M   'P 1'
#
loop_
_entity.id
_entity.type
_entity.pdbx_description
1 polymer ?
#
loop_
_entity_poly.entity_id
_entity_poly.type
_entity_poly.pdbx_seq_one_letter_code
_entity_poly.pdbx_strand_id
1 'polypeptide(L)'
;MTIIKNNFDIFFRRKPALMLVALKKHSKVRYGSILAKEVDCTYSHAVKILQTLEKLDLVSFEKQGRIKLIKLTKKGIDVADNIERIKEIVG
;
A
#
# COMPACT_ATOMS: atom_id res chain seq x y z
N MET A 1 -17.56 -10.93 -20.38
CA MET A 1 -17.60 -9.49 -20.11
C MET A 1 -16.23 -8.97 -19.77
N THR A 2 -15.81 -7.95 -20.44
CA THR A 2 -14.52 -7.34 -20.14
C THR A 2 -14.71 -6.26 -19.09
N ILE A 3 -14.07 -6.45 -17.97
CA ILE A 3 -14.05 -5.44 -16.93
C ILE A 3 -12.79 -4.62 -17.13
N ILE A 4 -12.96 -3.36 -17.45
CA ILE A 4 -11.84 -2.46 -17.54
C ILE A 4 -11.46 -2.05 -16.13
N LYS A 5 -10.37 -2.63 -15.66
CA LYS A 5 -9.83 -2.26 -14.36
C LYS A 5 -9.07 -0.97 -14.52
N ASN A 6 -9.53 0.08 -13.89
CA ASN A 6 -8.75 1.29 -13.81
C ASN A 6 -7.97 1.31 -12.50
N ASN A 7 -7.09 2.27 -12.38
CA ASN A 7 -6.21 2.38 -11.20
C ASN A 7 -6.96 2.59 -9.90
N PHE A 8 -8.18 3.09 -9.98
CA PHE A 8 -8.99 3.37 -8.82
C PHE A 8 -9.53 2.09 -8.17
N ASP A 9 -9.76 1.05 -8.95
CA ASP A 9 -10.37 -0.18 -8.46
C ASP A 9 -9.58 -0.88 -7.36
N ILE A 10 -8.27 -0.69 -7.35
CA ILE A 10 -7.42 -1.32 -6.34
C ILE A 10 -7.78 -0.85 -4.93
N PHE A 11 -8.29 0.36 -4.78
CA PHE A 11 -8.61 0.94 -3.48
C PHE A 11 -9.91 0.39 -2.87
N PHE A 12 -10.67 -0.35 -3.65
CA PHE A 12 -11.85 -1.04 -3.14
C PHE A 12 -11.53 -2.43 -2.64
N ARG A 13 -10.26 -2.81 -2.66
CA ARG A 13 -9.78 -4.03 -2.06
C ARG A 13 -9.20 -3.71 -0.69
N ARG A 14 -9.52 -4.55 0.27
CA ARG A 14 -9.13 -4.31 1.67
C ARG A 14 -7.63 -4.21 1.86
N LYS A 15 -6.89 -5.19 1.33
CA LYS A 15 -5.45 -5.28 1.62
C LYS A 15 -4.61 -4.17 1.03
N PRO A 16 -4.80 -3.77 -0.24
CA PRO A 16 -4.05 -2.61 -0.77
C PRO A 16 -4.33 -1.33 0.00
N ALA A 17 -5.59 -1.06 0.33
CA ALA A 17 -5.96 0.12 1.09
C ALA A 17 -5.34 0.12 2.48
N LEU A 18 -5.38 -1.03 3.17
CA LEU A 18 -4.77 -1.16 4.49
C LEU A 18 -3.25 -1.03 4.46
N MET A 19 -2.60 -1.47 3.39
CA MET A 19 -1.15 -1.29 3.25
C MET A 19 -0.76 0.18 3.18
N LEU A 20 -1.52 0.98 2.43
CA LEU A 20 -1.27 2.41 2.33
C LEU A 20 -1.45 3.08 3.70
N VAL A 21 -2.51 2.73 4.41
CA VAL A 21 -2.77 3.28 5.75
C VAL A 21 -1.69 2.84 6.73
N ALA A 22 -1.26 1.59 6.67
CA ALA A 22 -0.19 1.07 7.53
C ALA A 22 1.13 1.81 7.30
N LEU A 23 1.47 2.07 6.04
CA LEU A 23 2.69 2.82 5.69
C LEU A 23 2.62 4.26 6.19
N LYS A 24 1.45 4.88 6.14
CA LYS A 24 1.27 6.23 6.65
C LYS A 24 1.34 6.27 8.17
N LYS A 25 0.69 5.33 8.83
CA LYS A 25 0.58 5.28 10.29
C LYS A 25 1.94 5.20 10.98
N HIS A 26 2.86 4.50 10.35
CA HIS A 26 4.23 4.41 10.84
C HIS A 26 5.09 5.27 9.93
N SER A 27 5.43 6.45 10.34
CA SER A 27 6.22 7.39 9.52
C SER A 27 7.61 6.87 9.16
N LYS A 28 7.89 5.61 9.45
CA LYS A 28 9.16 4.95 9.15
C LYS A 28 9.02 4.03 7.94
N VAL A 29 10.14 3.82 7.27
CA VAL A 29 10.25 2.88 6.18
C VAL A 29 9.97 1.46 6.69
N ARG A 30 9.24 0.67 5.91
CA ARG A 30 8.79 -0.65 6.34
C ARG A 30 9.29 -1.74 5.40
N TYR A 31 9.43 -2.93 5.95
CA TYR A 31 9.75 -4.12 5.15
C TYR A 31 8.46 -4.79 4.69
N GLY A 32 8.52 -5.42 3.50
CA GLY A 32 7.37 -6.13 2.97
C GLY A 32 6.83 -7.21 3.89
N SER A 33 7.70 -7.92 4.59
CA SER A 33 7.29 -8.98 5.53
C SER A 33 6.49 -8.42 6.71
N ILE A 34 6.86 -7.24 7.19
CA ILE A 34 6.14 -6.59 8.28
C ILE A 34 4.76 -6.13 7.80
N LEU A 35 4.71 -5.53 6.60
CA LEU A 35 3.44 -5.09 6.02
C LEU A 35 2.51 -6.27 5.78
N ALA A 36 3.03 -7.40 5.30
CA ALA A 36 2.23 -8.60 5.08
C ALA A 36 1.54 -9.05 6.38
N LYS A 37 2.28 -9.03 7.48
CA LYS A 37 1.72 -9.38 8.79
C LYS A 37 0.66 -8.39 9.25
N GLU A 38 0.92 -7.10 9.09
CA GLU A 38 -0.01 -6.05 9.53
C GLU A 38 -1.34 -6.11 8.79
N VAL A 39 -1.33 -6.46 7.52
CA VAL A 39 -2.56 -6.53 6.74
C VAL A 39 -3.09 -7.96 6.59
N ASP A 40 -2.47 -8.89 7.29
CA ASP A 40 -2.88 -10.30 7.31
C ASP A 40 -2.92 -10.93 5.93
N CYS A 41 -1.80 -10.94 5.25
CA CYS A 41 -1.68 -11.60 3.96
C CYS A 41 -0.34 -12.32 3.84
N THR A 42 -0.22 -13.18 2.84
CA THR A 42 1.05 -13.86 2.58
C THR A 42 2.06 -12.86 2.04
N TYR A 43 3.32 -13.18 2.21
CA TYR A 43 4.39 -12.35 1.68
C TYR A 43 4.30 -12.21 0.16
N SER A 44 4.03 -13.31 -0.54
CA SER A 44 3.88 -13.28 -2.00
C SER A 44 2.77 -12.33 -2.44
N HIS A 45 1.65 -12.36 -1.74
CA HIS A 45 0.53 -11.48 -2.05
C HIS A 45 0.87 -10.02 -1.77
N ALA A 46 1.54 -9.78 -0.64
CA ALA A 46 2.00 -8.42 -0.29
C ALA A 46 2.93 -7.86 -1.36
N VAL A 47 3.87 -8.67 -1.86
CA VAL A 47 4.80 -8.25 -2.90
C VAL A 47 4.05 -7.83 -4.16
N LYS A 48 3.03 -8.60 -4.58
CA LYS A 48 2.23 -8.26 -5.76
C LYS A 48 1.49 -6.95 -5.58
N ILE A 49 0.90 -6.74 -4.42
CA ILE A 49 0.20 -5.50 -4.11
C ILE A 49 1.18 -4.32 -4.16
N LEU A 50 2.33 -4.46 -3.51
CA LEU A 50 3.33 -3.40 -3.47
C LEU A 50 3.88 -3.06 -4.85
N GLN A 51 4.07 -4.06 -5.71
CA GLN A 51 4.48 -3.82 -7.09
C GLN A 51 3.44 -3.01 -7.86
N THR A 52 2.17 -3.30 -7.64
CA THR A 52 1.08 -2.52 -8.24
C THR A 52 1.07 -1.09 -7.72
N LEU A 53 1.23 -0.91 -6.42
CA LEU A 53 1.28 0.43 -5.82
C LEU A 53 2.49 1.22 -6.31
N GLU A 54 3.61 0.55 -6.56
CA GLU A 54 4.79 1.21 -7.15
C GLU A 54 4.51 1.69 -8.56
N LYS A 55 3.85 0.87 -9.37
CA LYS A 55 3.47 1.26 -10.74
C LYS A 55 2.54 2.48 -10.76
N LEU A 56 1.73 2.63 -9.73
CA LEU A 56 0.84 3.78 -9.59
C LEU A 56 1.55 4.98 -8.96
N ASP A 57 2.83 4.86 -8.67
CA ASP A 57 3.64 5.91 -8.03
C ASP A 57 3.16 6.27 -6.64
N LEU A 58 2.64 5.31 -5.91
CA LEU A 58 2.15 5.51 -4.54
C LEU A 58 3.17 5.09 -3.49
N VAL A 59 4.04 4.14 -3.85
CA VAL A 59 5.14 3.73 -2.98
C VAL A 59 6.44 3.71 -3.76
N SER A 60 7.55 3.83 -3.06
CA SER A 60 8.87 3.67 -3.63
C SER A 60 9.64 2.65 -2.81
N PHE A 61 10.55 1.95 -3.48
CA PHE A 61 11.42 0.99 -2.83
C PHE A 61 12.83 1.56 -2.76
N GLU A 62 13.46 1.37 -1.61
CA GLU A 62 14.84 1.73 -1.42
C GLU A 62 15.61 0.47 -1.03
N LYS A 63 16.56 0.10 -1.86
CA LYS A 63 17.35 -1.10 -1.62
C LYS A 63 18.57 -0.75 -0.78
N GLN A 64 18.68 -1.40 0.37
CA GLN A 64 19.84 -1.29 1.25
C GLN A 64 20.41 -2.67 1.49
N GLY A 65 21.48 -3.02 0.77
CA GLY A 65 22.03 -4.37 0.83
C GLY A 65 21.02 -5.38 0.34
N ARG A 66 20.65 -6.32 1.20
CA ARG A 66 19.66 -7.37 0.88
C ARG A 66 18.23 -6.95 1.24
N ILE A 67 18.08 -5.79 1.84
CA ILE A 67 16.80 -5.35 2.39
C ILE A 67 16.16 -4.35 1.45
N LYS A 68 14.87 -4.51 1.22
CA LYS A 68 14.05 -3.57 0.46
C LYS A 68 13.16 -2.82 1.42
N LEU A 69 13.40 -1.54 1.54
CA LEU A 69 12.59 -0.66 2.37
C LEU A 69 11.49 -0.03 1.51
N ILE A 70 10.32 0.11 2.09
CA ILE A 70 9.14 0.60 1.39
C ILE A 70 8.65 1.85 2.08
N LYS A 71 8.40 2.90 1.30
CA LYS A 71 7.86 4.15 1.84
C LYS A 71 6.84 4.72 0.89
N LEU A 72 5.93 5.53 1.42
CA LEU A 72 4.96 6.25 0.61
C LEU A 72 5.64 7.37 -0.16
N THR A 73 5.22 7.56 -1.41
CA THR A 73 5.54 8.77 -2.14
C THR A 73 4.62 9.88 -1.64
N LYS A 74 4.86 11.11 -2.10
CA LYS A 74 3.98 12.24 -1.79
C LYS A 74 2.55 11.95 -2.24
N LYS A 75 2.40 11.40 -3.44
CA LYS A 75 1.12 10.98 -3.98
C LYS A 75 0.49 9.86 -3.12
N GLY A 76 1.31 8.93 -2.66
CA GLY A 76 0.86 7.85 -1.79
C GLY A 76 0.36 8.35 -0.44
N ILE A 77 0.99 9.36 0.11
CA ILE A 77 0.56 9.99 1.37
C ILE A 77 -0.84 10.60 1.19
N ASP A 78 -1.07 11.31 0.09
CA ASP A 78 -2.37 11.91 -0.19
C ASP A 78 -3.47 10.84 -0.29
N VAL A 79 -3.18 9.75 -1.00
CA VAL A 79 -4.14 8.66 -1.14
C VAL A 79 -4.41 8.01 0.22
N ALA A 80 -3.37 7.72 0.99
CA ALA A 80 -3.51 7.10 2.29
C ALA A 80 -4.32 7.98 3.25
N ASP A 81 -4.09 9.29 3.22
CA ASP A 81 -4.86 10.25 4.03
C ASP A 81 -6.34 10.18 3.72
N ASN A 82 -6.68 10.11 2.44
CA ASN A 82 -8.08 10.05 2.01
C ASN A 82 -8.74 8.72 2.35
N ILE A 83 -8.00 7.62 2.25
CA ILE A 83 -8.51 6.31 2.66
C ILE A 83 -8.80 6.31 4.16
N GLU A 84 -7.89 6.82 4.95
CA GLU A 84 -8.06 6.91 6.39
C GLU A 84 -9.26 7.78 6.75
N ARG A 85 -9.45 8.86 6.03
CA ARG A 85 -10.60 9.74 6.20
C ARG A 85 -11.91 9.02 5.90
N ILE A 86 -11.97 8.27 4.81
CA ILE A 86 -13.16 7.46 4.49
C ILE A 86 -13.45 6.49 5.62
N LYS A 87 -12.43 5.84 6.13
CA LYS A 87 -12.54 4.89 7.23
C LYS A 87 -13.12 5.55 8.48
N GLU A 88 -12.68 6.75 8.80
CA GLU A 88 -13.19 7.52 9.95
C GLU A 88 -14.65 7.92 9.76
N ILE A 89 -15.02 8.35 8.56
CA ILE A 89 -16.40 8.76 8.24
C ILE A 89 -17.36 7.60 8.38
N VAL A 90 -16.95 6.44 7.91
CA VAL A 90 -17.78 5.24 7.94
C VAL A 90 -17.93 4.69 9.36
N GLY A 91 -16.96 4.92 10.20
CA GLY A 91 -16.95 4.45 11.57
C GLY A 91 -16.18 3.16 11.69
#